data_a3ddc69ac09fc03339e2f241b55e6e85
#
_entry.id   a3ddc69ac09fc03339e2f241b55e6e85
#
_cell.length_a   1.000
_cell.length_b   1.000
_cell.length_c   1.000
_cell.angle_alpha   90.00
_cell.angle_beta   90.00
_cell.angle_gamma   90.00
#
_symmetry.space_group_name_H-M   'P 1'
#
loop_
_entity.id
_entity.type
_entity.pdbx_description
1 polymer ?
#
loop_
_entity_poly.entity_id
_entity_poly.type
_entity_poly.pdbx_seq_one_letter_code
_entity_poly.pdbx_strand_id
1 'polypeptide(L)'
;MRITHIRRWKRICADLVFLLSTKLQRSYPGSFPQIAVLAFDHIGRSINAYGRYEADQLEALTEYLHTKNASIFSGAVLDIGANIGNHTIYFSSMFSRIYAFEPNPDAFQLLQFNARTFTKNNVMCYNVGISDQPDVLRLAIDPNNIGSSNFLDKTSENYRECTLSTIDRIVNINETVSLIKVDVEGYELKALKGLSCIILRDFPMIVFEQLMGEFTHNTSPAIEFLSSYGYRFSVIKTFPDHRNKYIKTLLEYLLGVTVSVEPITHFQTRTYPMIIAEKKI
;
A
#
# COMPACT_ATOMS: atom_id res chain seq x y z
N MET A 1 38.09 -4.28 -32.16
CA MET A 1 36.94 -4.40 -31.20
C MET A 1 37.49 -4.17 -29.78
N ARG A 2 37.13 -3.06 -29.12
CA ARG A 2 37.56 -2.80 -27.72
C ARG A 2 36.61 -3.54 -26.78
N ILE A 3 37.12 -4.54 -26.07
CA ILE A 3 36.39 -5.21 -25.03
C ILE A 3 36.45 -4.31 -23.79
N THR A 4 35.30 -3.79 -23.34
CA THR A 4 35.21 -2.97 -22.14
C THR A 4 35.39 -3.89 -20.91
N HIS A 5 36.49 -3.74 -20.19
CA HIS A 5 36.66 -4.45 -18.92
C HIS A 5 35.75 -3.86 -17.83
N ILE A 6 34.76 -4.60 -17.39
CA ILE A 6 34.03 -4.28 -16.17
C ILE A 6 35.04 -4.30 -15.01
N ARG A 7 35.09 -3.21 -14.23
CA ARG A 7 36.00 -3.11 -13.08
C ARG A 7 35.79 -4.30 -12.14
N ARG A 8 36.85 -5.09 -11.90
CA ARG A 8 36.80 -6.34 -11.12
C ARG A 8 36.07 -6.22 -9.78
N TRP A 9 36.29 -5.10 -9.06
CA TRP A 9 35.63 -4.86 -7.78
C TRP A 9 34.09 -4.72 -7.88
N LYS A 10 33.57 -4.11 -8.96
CA LYS A 10 32.12 -4.01 -9.19
C LYS A 10 31.48 -5.39 -9.36
N ARG A 11 32.19 -6.29 -10.05
CA ARG A 11 31.71 -7.66 -10.22
C ARG A 11 31.71 -8.42 -8.89
N ILE A 12 32.77 -8.30 -8.10
CA ILE A 12 32.85 -8.91 -6.77
C ILE A 12 31.72 -8.42 -5.87
N CYS A 13 31.46 -7.09 -5.84
CA CYS A 13 30.36 -6.53 -5.06
C CYS A 13 28.99 -7.06 -5.54
N ALA A 14 28.78 -7.13 -6.86
CA ALA A 14 27.54 -7.66 -7.42
C ALA A 14 27.33 -9.14 -7.05
N ASP A 15 28.38 -9.96 -7.18
CA ASP A 15 28.34 -11.37 -6.83
C ASP A 15 28.07 -11.57 -5.32
N LEU A 16 28.65 -10.72 -4.45
CA LEU A 16 28.41 -10.73 -3.02
C LEU A 16 26.95 -10.36 -2.70
N VAL A 17 26.42 -9.30 -3.31
CA VAL A 17 25.01 -8.90 -3.14
C VAL A 17 24.07 -10.02 -3.60
N PHE A 18 24.36 -10.65 -4.72
CA PHE A 18 23.60 -11.79 -5.24
C PHE A 18 23.60 -12.98 -4.26
N LEU A 19 24.76 -13.34 -3.71
CA LEU A 19 24.89 -14.43 -2.74
C LEU A 19 24.15 -14.13 -1.44
N LEU A 20 24.24 -12.88 -0.94
CA LEU A 20 23.54 -12.47 0.27
C LEU A 20 22.03 -12.46 0.06
N SER A 21 21.55 -11.90 -1.05
CA SER A 21 20.12 -11.89 -1.37
C SER A 21 19.54 -13.30 -1.52
N THR A 22 20.29 -14.22 -2.15
CA THR A 22 19.89 -15.63 -2.28
C THR A 22 19.81 -16.33 -0.92
N LYS A 23 20.71 -16.04 0.01
CA LYS A 23 20.65 -16.57 1.38
C LYS A 23 19.43 -16.03 2.14
N LEU A 24 19.18 -14.71 2.04
CA LEU A 24 18.01 -14.08 2.65
C LEU A 24 16.71 -14.69 2.12
N GLN A 25 16.57 -14.81 0.81
CA GLN A 25 15.37 -15.41 0.20
C GLN A 25 15.11 -16.85 0.68
N ARG A 26 16.16 -17.64 0.91
CA ARG A 26 16.04 -19.01 1.44
C ARG A 26 15.71 -19.07 2.93
N SER A 27 15.95 -18.01 3.68
CA SER A 27 15.67 -17.95 5.12
C SER A 27 14.22 -17.58 5.43
N TYR A 28 13.49 -17.02 4.46
CA TYR A 28 12.07 -16.74 4.62
C TYR A 28 11.25 -18.02 4.50
N PRO A 29 10.41 -18.36 5.48
CA PRO A 29 9.57 -19.55 5.40
C PRO A 29 8.60 -19.43 4.23
N GLY A 30 8.76 -20.28 3.31
CA GLY A 30 8.09 -20.85 2.17
C GLY A 30 6.83 -20.26 1.56
N SER A 31 6.44 -19.01 1.74
CA SER A 31 5.19 -18.53 1.16
C SER A 31 5.16 -17.06 0.75
N PHE A 32 6.31 -16.47 0.40
CA PHE A 32 6.20 -15.22 -0.33
C PHE A 32 5.75 -15.54 -1.76
N PRO A 33 4.55 -15.09 -2.18
CA PRO A 33 4.20 -15.19 -3.57
C PRO A 33 5.26 -14.45 -4.37
N GLN A 34 5.79 -15.09 -5.38
CA GLN A 34 6.62 -14.39 -6.34
C GLN A 34 5.76 -13.27 -6.91
N ILE A 35 6.34 -12.08 -7.07
CA ILE A 35 5.67 -10.92 -7.63
C ILE A 35 6.62 -10.28 -8.65
N ALA A 36 6.09 -9.88 -9.81
CA ALA A 36 6.85 -9.10 -10.76
C ALA A 36 7.04 -7.68 -10.22
N VAL A 37 8.27 -7.21 -10.19
CA VAL A 37 8.66 -5.91 -9.64
C VAL A 37 9.53 -5.13 -10.61
N LEU A 38 9.58 -3.82 -10.43
CA LEU A 38 10.59 -2.97 -11.05
C LEU A 38 11.88 -3.05 -10.24
N ALA A 39 12.96 -3.51 -10.87
CA ALA A 39 14.19 -3.92 -10.19
C ALA A 39 14.85 -2.85 -9.31
N PHE A 40 14.68 -1.56 -9.66
CA PHE A 40 15.35 -0.44 -8.99
C PHE A 40 14.38 0.50 -8.25
N ASP A 41 13.10 0.22 -8.29
CA ASP A 41 12.09 0.90 -7.52
C ASP A 41 12.21 0.59 -6.01
N HIS A 42 11.75 1.51 -5.15
CA HIS A 42 11.78 1.34 -3.69
C HIS A 42 11.00 0.10 -3.25
N ILE A 43 9.81 -0.10 -3.80
CA ILE A 43 8.95 -1.25 -3.51
C ILE A 43 9.63 -2.54 -3.98
N GLY A 44 10.16 -2.56 -5.22
CA GLY A 44 10.85 -3.72 -5.77
C GLY A 44 12.10 -4.10 -4.97
N ARG A 45 12.88 -3.11 -4.51
CA ARG A 45 14.04 -3.36 -3.64
C ARG A 45 13.62 -3.90 -2.27
N SER A 46 12.55 -3.39 -1.70
CA SER A 46 12.01 -3.87 -0.41
C SER A 46 11.52 -5.32 -0.53
N ILE A 47 10.79 -5.64 -1.60
CA ILE A 47 10.33 -7.01 -1.86
C ILE A 47 11.51 -7.96 -2.06
N ASN A 48 12.54 -7.55 -2.81
CA ASN A 48 13.74 -8.37 -2.99
C ASN A 48 14.53 -8.58 -1.69
N ALA A 49 14.53 -7.61 -0.78
CA ALA A 49 15.25 -7.68 0.49
C ALA A 49 14.48 -8.41 1.59
N TYR A 50 13.17 -8.19 1.69
CA TYR A 50 12.32 -8.62 2.81
C TYR A 50 11.19 -9.58 2.38
N GLY A 51 11.09 -9.90 1.08
CA GLY A 51 10.06 -10.77 0.52
C GLY A 51 8.72 -10.10 0.29
N ARG A 52 8.45 -8.98 0.96
CA ARG A 52 7.22 -8.18 0.85
C ARG A 52 7.50 -6.72 1.22
N TYR A 53 6.81 -5.80 0.59
CA TYR A 53 6.77 -4.41 1.01
C TYR A 53 5.79 -4.26 2.18
N GLU A 54 6.17 -3.52 3.21
CA GLU A 54 5.37 -3.30 4.44
C GLU A 54 4.96 -4.60 5.17
N ALA A 55 5.84 -5.60 5.19
CA ALA A 55 5.54 -6.91 5.78
C ALA A 55 5.05 -6.82 7.22
N ASP A 56 5.75 -6.09 8.08
CA ASP A 56 5.43 -5.96 9.51
C ASP A 56 4.06 -5.30 9.73
N GLN A 57 3.74 -4.28 8.93
CA GLN A 57 2.44 -3.58 8.99
C GLN A 57 1.30 -4.49 8.55
N LEU A 58 1.51 -5.26 7.49
CA LEU A 58 0.53 -6.22 6.99
C LEU A 58 0.29 -7.37 7.98
N GLU A 59 1.34 -7.88 8.61
CA GLU A 59 1.22 -8.90 9.65
C GLU A 59 0.44 -8.37 10.86
N ALA A 60 0.79 -7.17 11.36
CA ALA A 60 0.08 -6.53 12.46
C ALA A 60 -1.40 -6.26 12.13
N LEU A 61 -1.68 -5.80 10.91
CA LEU A 61 -3.05 -5.64 10.43
C LEU A 61 -3.79 -6.99 10.42
N THR A 62 -3.14 -8.04 9.92
CA THR A 62 -3.74 -9.38 9.84
C THR A 62 -4.04 -9.94 11.23
N GLU A 63 -3.11 -9.84 12.18
CA GLU A 63 -3.35 -10.22 13.56
C GLU A 63 -4.52 -9.42 14.16
N TYR A 64 -4.58 -8.12 13.90
CA TYR A 64 -5.69 -7.28 14.33
C TYR A 64 -7.02 -7.71 13.72
N LEU A 65 -7.05 -8.03 12.41
CA LEU A 65 -8.24 -8.55 11.73
C LEU A 65 -8.70 -9.89 12.36
N HIS A 66 -7.80 -10.77 12.73
CA HIS A 66 -8.12 -12.03 13.42
C HIS A 66 -8.74 -11.82 14.82
N THR A 67 -8.53 -10.67 15.45
CA THR A 67 -9.25 -10.33 16.71
C THR A 67 -10.73 -9.98 16.48
N LYS A 68 -11.13 -9.75 15.23
CA LYS A 68 -12.50 -9.44 14.83
C LYS A 68 -13.28 -10.72 14.53
N ASN A 69 -14.54 -10.56 14.18
CA ASN A 69 -15.34 -11.70 13.73
C ASN A 69 -14.76 -12.30 12.43
N ALA A 70 -14.63 -13.62 12.39
CA ALA A 70 -14.10 -14.33 11.21
C ALA A 70 -14.87 -14.04 9.90
N SER A 71 -16.11 -13.57 10.00
CA SER A 71 -16.91 -13.12 8.85
C SER A 71 -16.26 -11.96 8.06
N ILE A 72 -15.31 -11.22 8.66
CA ILE A 72 -14.59 -10.15 7.96
C ILE A 72 -13.90 -10.67 6.69
N PHE A 73 -13.36 -11.89 6.72
CA PHE A 73 -12.68 -12.50 5.58
C PHE A 73 -13.63 -13.02 4.49
N SER A 74 -14.93 -13.14 4.79
CA SER A 74 -15.95 -13.52 3.81
C SER A 74 -16.36 -12.36 2.90
N GLY A 75 -16.09 -11.12 3.29
CA GLY A 75 -16.38 -9.93 2.52
C GLY A 75 -15.33 -9.63 1.45
N ALA A 76 -15.58 -8.56 0.72
CA ALA A 76 -14.66 -8.04 -0.29
C ALA A 76 -13.68 -7.03 0.32
N VAL A 77 -12.54 -6.87 -0.37
CA VAL A 77 -11.57 -5.80 -0.12
C VAL A 77 -11.55 -4.84 -1.29
N LEU A 78 -11.48 -3.54 -1.01
CA LEU A 78 -11.12 -2.52 -1.99
C LEU A 78 -9.67 -2.08 -1.72
N ASP A 79 -8.79 -2.27 -2.69
CA ASP A 79 -7.39 -1.82 -2.66
C ASP A 79 -7.25 -0.61 -3.59
N ILE A 80 -7.29 0.59 -3.00
CA ILE A 80 -7.25 1.87 -3.71
C ILE A 80 -5.81 2.38 -3.71
N GLY A 81 -5.24 2.56 -4.91
CA GLY A 81 -3.81 2.77 -5.11
C GLY A 81 -3.05 1.44 -4.98
N ALA A 82 -3.51 0.44 -5.74
CA ALA A 82 -2.98 -0.92 -5.64
C ALA A 82 -1.53 -1.06 -6.15
N ASN A 83 -1.04 -0.06 -6.89
CA ASN A 83 0.30 -0.04 -7.48
C ASN A 83 0.57 -1.34 -8.25
N ILE A 84 1.69 -2.02 -8.03
CA ILE A 84 2.04 -3.31 -8.66
C ILE A 84 1.31 -4.52 -8.04
N GLY A 85 0.46 -4.33 -7.03
CA GLY A 85 -0.36 -5.37 -6.41
C GLY A 85 0.24 -6.07 -5.19
N ASN A 86 1.20 -5.47 -4.48
CA ASN A 86 1.78 -6.06 -3.26
C ASN A 86 0.71 -6.36 -2.20
N HIS A 87 -0.12 -5.38 -1.85
CA HIS A 87 -1.22 -5.53 -0.89
C HIS A 87 -2.37 -6.38 -1.47
N THR A 88 -2.71 -6.16 -2.73
CA THR A 88 -3.72 -6.94 -3.47
C THR A 88 -3.48 -8.44 -3.36
N ILE A 89 -2.24 -8.90 -3.66
CA ILE A 89 -1.89 -10.33 -3.59
C ILE A 89 -1.95 -10.83 -2.15
N TYR A 90 -1.48 -10.02 -1.19
CA TYR A 90 -1.55 -10.38 0.21
C TYR A 90 -2.99 -10.64 0.67
N PHE A 91 -3.88 -9.70 0.43
CA PHE A 91 -5.28 -9.83 0.80
C PHE A 91 -6.00 -10.95 0.04
N SER A 92 -5.60 -11.24 -1.21
CA SER A 92 -6.22 -12.28 -2.02
C SER A 92 -6.10 -13.69 -1.41
N SER A 93 -5.12 -13.91 -0.54
CA SER A 93 -4.95 -15.18 0.16
C SER A 93 -5.96 -15.38 1.30
N MET A 94 -6.53 -14.31 1.83
CA MET A 94 -7.38 -14.30 3.04
C MET A 94 -8.84 -13.95 2.75
N PHE A 95 -9.09 -13.03 1.82
CA PHE A 95 -10.44 -12.54 1.54
C PHE A 95 -11.06 -13.23 0.32
N SER A 96 -12.40 -13.26 0.28
CA SER A 96 -13.13 -13.91 -0.80
C SER A 96 -12.96 -13.22 -2.14
N ARG A 97 -12.88 -11.88 -2.17
CA ARG A 97 -12.78 -11.06 -3.36
C ARG A 97 -12.00 -9.78 -3.12
N ILE A 98 -11.20 -9.38 -4.12
CA ILE A 98 -10.44 -8.14 -4.11
C ILE A 98 -10.79 -7.33 -5.35
N TYR A 99 -11.07 -6.06 -5.15
CA TYR A 99 -11.21 -5.04 -6.20
C TYR A 99 -10.03 -4.09 -6.08
N ALA A 100 -9.11 -4.13 -7.03
CA ALA A 100 -7.87 -3.36 -7.03
C ALA A 100 -7.93 -2.24 -8.07
N PHE A 101 -7.65 -1.01 -7.64
CA PHE A 101 -7.72 0.20 -8.45
C PHE A 101 -6.36 0.87 -8.50
N GLU A 102 -5.84 1.06 -9.73
CA GLU A 102 -4.56 1.70 -9.96
C GLU A 102 -4.64 2.62 -11.19
N PRO A 103 -4.52 3.95 -11.02
CA PRO A 103 -4.63 4.89 -12.11
C PRO A 103 -3.42 4.90 -13.05
N ASN A 104 -2.20 4.65 -12.54
CA ASN A 104 -0.99 4.64 -13.35
C ASN A 104 -0.99 3.44 -14.31
N PRO A 105 -1.06 3.63 -15.64
CA PRO A 105 -1.15 2.52 -16.58
C PRO A 105 0.08 1.61 -16.57
N ASP A 106 1.27 2.13 -16.23
CA ASP A 106 2.50 1.35 -16.19
C ASP A 106 2.50 0.42 -14.95
N ALA A 107 2.11 0.93 -13.78
CA ALA A 107 1.93 0.13 -12.57
C ALA A 107 0.77 -0.87 -12.72
N PHE A 108 -0.33 -0.44 -13.35
CA PHE A 108 -1.49 -1.29 -13.61
C PHE A 108 -1.17 -2.53 -14.45
N GLN A 109 -0.29 -2.44 -15.44
CA GLN A 109 0.13 -3.61 -16.21
C GLN A 109 0.79 -4.66 -15.33
N LEU A 110 1.63 -4.24 -14.38
CA LEU A 110 2.24 -5.13 -13.41
C LEU A 110 1.22 -5.68 -12.43
N LEU A 111 0.31 -4.84 -11.90
CA LEU A 111 -0.81 -5.28 -11.07
C LEU A 111 -1.61 -6.39 -11.75
N GLN A 112 -2.00 -6.19 -13.00
CA GLN A 112 -2.79 -7.17 -13.75
C GLN A 112 -2.03 -8.48 -13.98
N PHE A 113 -0.74 -8.40 -14.34
CA PHE A 113 0.12 -9.58 -14.46
C PHE A 113 0.22 -10.32 -13.13
N ASN A 114 0.51 -9.61 -12.05
CA ASN A 114 0.69 -10.15 -10.72
C ASN A 114 -0.59 -10.80 -10.18
N ALA A 115 -1.73 -10.13 -10.31
CA ALA A 115 -3.03 -10.65 -9.90
C ALA A 115 -3.38 -11.95 -10.64
N ARG A 116 -3.22 -11.97 -11.97
CA ARG A 116 -3.50 -13.17 -12.77
C ARG A 116 -2.60 -14.34 -12.45
N THR A 117 -1.31 -14.05 -12.15
CA THR A 117 -0.30 -15.11 -12.01
C THR A 117 -0.22 -15.68 -10.60
N PHE A 118 -0.44 -14.85 -9.58
CA PHE A 118 -0.12 -15.20 -8.19
C PHE A 118 -1.33 -15.21 -7.25
N THR A 119 -2.55 -15.10 -7.77
CA THR A 119 -3.78 -15.19 -6.97
C THR A 119 -4.69 -16.32 -7.42
N LYS A 120 -5.76 -16.58 -6.67
CA LYS A 120 -6.73 -17.64 -6.94
C LYS A 120 -7.88 -17.21 -7.88
N ASN A 121 -7.64 -16.26 -8.79
CA ASN A 121 -8.65 -15.65 -9.65
C ASN A 121 -9.77 -14.92 -8.90
N ASN A 122 -9.51 -14.45 -7.69
CA ASN A 122 -10.44 -13.70 -6.87
C ASN A 122 -10.15 -12.19 -6.87
N VAL A 123 -9.31 -11.71 -7.79
CA VAL A 123 -8.91 -10.30 -7.93
C VAL A 123 -9.46 -9.74 -9.23
N MET A 124 -10.08 -8.58 -9.14
CA MET A 124 -10.49 -7.75 -10.28
C MET A 124 -9.70 -6.44 -10.27
N CYS A 125 -9.03 -6.14 -11.38
CA CYS A 125 -8.16 -4.99 -11.53
C CYS A 125 -8.78 -3.94 -12.44
N TYR A 126 -8.72 -2.65 -12.03
CA TYR A 126 -9.28 -1.52 -12.75
C TYR A 126 -8.22 -0.44 -12.94
N ASN A 127 -7.97 -0.04 -14.20
CA ASN A 127 -7.04 1.05 -14.50
C ASN A 127 -7.74 2.41 -14.37
N VAL A 128 -8.03 2.79 -13.15
CA VAL A 128 -8.73 4.01 -12.79
C VAL A 128 -8.42 4.35 -11.33
N GLY A 129 -8.28 5.62 -11.01
CA GLY A 129 -8.19 6.10 -9.63
C GLY A 129 -9.57 6.42 -9.06
N ILE A 130 -9.73 6.23 -7.76
CA ILE A 130 -10.96 6.60 -7.06
C ILE A 130 -10.86 8.07 -6.62
N SER A 131 -11.90 8.84 -6.90
CA SER A 131 -12.02 10.26 -6.56
C SER A 131 -13.48 10.63 -6.32
N ASP A 132 -13.72 11.83 -5.76
CA ASP A 132 -15.06 12.35 -5.47
C ASP A 132 -15.86 12.74 -6.71
N GLN A 133 -15.20 12.86 -7.85
CA GLN A 133 -15.83 13.15 -9.16
C GLN A 133 -14.97 12.57 -10.31
N PRO A 134 -15.57 12.36 -11.49
CA PRO A 134 -14.81 12.03 -12.68
C PRO A 134 -13.84 13.14 -13.06
N ASP A 135 -12.59 12.78 -13.37
CA ASP A 135 -11.53 13.70 -13.78
C ASP A 135 -10.47 12.94 -14.61
N VAL A 136 -9.61 13.70 -15.29
CA VAL A 136 -8.40 13.19 -15.94
C VAL A 136 -7.23 14.00 -15.43
N LEU A 137 -6.33 13.33 -14.74
CA LEU A 137 -5.15 13.95 -14.18
C LEU A 137 -3.87 13.50 -14.91
N ARG A 138 -2.87 14.36 -14.87
CA ARG A 138 -1.52 14.06 -15.33
C ARG A 138 -0.68 13.63 -14.14
N LEU A 139 -0.20 12.41 -14.22
CA LEU A 139 0.69 11.81 -13.24
C LEU A 139 2.12 11.97 -13.74
N ALA A 140 2.95 12.73 -13.03
CA ALA A 140 4.38 12.80 -13.33
C ALA A 140 5.04 11.45 -13.02
N ILE A 141 5.76 10.92 -13.98
CA ILE A 141 6.47 9.64 -13.83
C ILE A 141 7.92 9.91 -13.45
N ASP A 142 8.34 9.45 -12.28
CA ASP A 142 9.75 9.30 -11.97
C ASP A 142 10.26 7.99 -12.59
N PRO A 143 11.18 8.04 -13.59
CA PRO A 143 11.73 6.84 -14.21
C PRO A 143 12.45 5.91 -13.22
N ASN A 144 12.88 6.44 -12.08
CA ASN A 144 13.58 5.69 -11.04
C ASN A 144 12.66 5.16 -9.94
N ASN A 145 11.40 5.63 -9.90
CA ASN A 145 10.43 5.23 -8.88
C ASN A 145 9.00 5.39 -9.40
N ILE A 146 8.55 4.47 -10.23
CA ILE A 146 7.21 4.51 -10.86
C ILE A 146 6.10 4.47 -9.80
N GLY A 147 6.37 3.89 -8.63
CA GLY A 147 5.42 3.79 -7.53
C GLY A 147 5.18 5.10 -6.76
N SER A 148 6.11 6.06 -6.79
CA SER A 148 5.98 7.37 -6.11
C SER A 148 5.57 8.49 -7.06
N SER A 149 4.68 8.22 -7.97
CA SER A 149 4.23 9.20 -8.97
C SER A 149 3.34 10.25 -8.31
N ASN A 150 3.77 11.52 -8.30
CA ASN A 150 3.02 12.62 -7.71
C ASN A 150 2.08 13.28 -8.71
N PHE A 151 0.81 13.47 -8.34
CA PHE A 151 -0.20 14.18 -9.14
C PHE A 151 0.06 15.69 -9.32
N LEU A 152 1.09 16.25 -8.72
CA LEU A 152 1.24 17.70 -8.58
C LEU A 152 2.27 18.36 -9.50
N ASP A 153 3.09 17.61 -10.21
CA ASP A 153 4.10 18.24 -11.09
C ASP A 153 3.54 18.47 -12.49
N LYS A 154 2.91 19.65 -12.66
CA LYS A 154 2.42 20.12 -13.97
C LYS A 154 3.55 20.47 -14.95
N THR A 155 4.81 20.47 -14.51
CA THR A 155 5.97 20.92 -15.28
C THR A 155 6.77 19.76 -15.90
N SER A 156 6.50 18.52 -15.51
CA SER A 156 7.17 17.35 -16.06
C SER A 156 6.76 17.10 -17.52
N GLU A 157 7.73 16.98 -18.41
CA GLU A 157 7.50 16.56 -19.80
C GLU A 157 7.12 15.06 -19.90
N ASN A 158 7.45 14.27 -18.87
CA ASN A 158 7.16 12.85 -18.80
C ASN A 158 5.99 12.59 -17.86
N TYR A 159 4.79 12.47 -18.43
CA TYR A 159 3.56 12.22 -17.67
C TYR A 159 2.74 11.09 -18.30
N ARG A 160 1.81 10.54 -17.51
CA ARG A 160 0.72 9.68 -17.96
C ARG A 160 -0.61 10.35 -17.63
N GLU A 161 -1.56 10.23 -18.54
CA GLU A 161 -2.95 10.60 -18.25
C GLU A 161 -3.62 9.45 -17.49
N CYS A 162 -4.23 9.78 -16.38
CA CYS A 162 -4.89 8.86 -15.48
C CYS A 162 -6.34 9.27 -15.31
N THR A 163 -7.25 8.34 -15.57
CA THR A 163 -8.68 8.55 -15.36
C THR A 163 -9.01 8.40 -13.88
N LEU A 164 -9.82 9.31 -13.36
CA LEU A 164 -10.42 9.24 -12.02
C LEU A 164 -11.93 9.14 -12.11
N SER A 165 -12.56 8.45 -11.16
CA SER A 165 -14.02 8.37 -11.07
C SER A 165 -14.48 7.97 -9.67
N THR A 166 -15.79 8.06 -9.41
CA THR A 166 -16.39 7.49 -8.20
C THR A 166 -16.61 6.00 -8.36
N ILE A 167 -16.61 5.25 -7.26
CA ILE A 167 -16.69 3.78 -7.29
C ILE A 167 -17.95 3.26 -7.99
N ASP A 168 -19.08 3.89 -7.75
CA ASP A 168 -20.40 3.54 -8.29
C ASP A 168 -20.50 3.67 -9.81
N ARG A 169 -19.65 4.51 -10.41
CA ARG A 169 -19.57 4.65 -11.88
C ARG A 169 -18.65 3.64 -12.55
N ILE A 170 -17.75 3.02 -11.77
CA ILE A 170 -16.77 2.08 -12.31
C ILE A 170 -17.30 0.65 -12.24
N VAL A 171 -17.83 0.26 -11.10
CA VAL A 171 -18.25 -1.12 -10.85
C VAL A 171 -19.40 -1.17 -9.86
N ASN A 172 -20.33 -2.10 -10.11
CA ASN A 172 -21.39 -2.45 -9.15
C ASN A 172 -20.89 -3.57 -8.23
N ILE A 173 -20.66 -3.25 -6.96
CA ILE A 173 -20.21 -4.19 -5.94
C ILE A 173 -21.42 -4.57 -5.09
N ASN A 174 -21.90 -5.82 -5.28
CA ASN A 174 -23.08 -6.33 -4.60
C ASN A 174 -22.74 -7.03 -3.27
N GLU A 175 -21.55 -7.59 -3.14
CA GLU A 175 -21.08 -8.19 -1.91
C GLU A 175 -20.71 -7.13 -0.85
N THR A 176 -20.80 -7.54 0.41
CA THR A 176 -20.37 -6.68 1.53
C THR A 176 -18.87 -6.42 1.46
N VAL A 177 -18.48 -5.16 1.51
CA VAL A 177 -17.09 -4.74 1.62
C VAL A 177 -16.68 -4.72 3.09
N SER A 178 -15.71 -5.53 3.46
CA SER A 178 -15.23 -5.65 4.84
C SER A 178 -13.99 -4.78 5.12
N LEU A 179 -13.18 -4.55 4.11
CA LEU A 179 -11.94 -3.80 4.24
C LEU A 179 -11.76 -2.87 3.04
N ILE A 180 -11.34 -1.64 3.30
CA ILE A 180 -10.86 -0.69 2.28
C ILE A 180 -9.44 -0.29 2.65
N LYS A 181 -8.49 -0.46 1.74
CA LYS A 181 -7.16 0.15 1.83
C LYS A 181 -7.11 1.36 0.90
N VAL A 182 -6.62 2.50 1.42
CA VAL A 182 -6.43 3.73 0.65
C VAL A 182 -4.99 4.20 0.82
N ASP A 183 -4.28 4.28 -0.29
CA ASP A 183 -2.89 4.73 -0.34
C ASP A 183 -2.69 5.38 -1.72
N VAL A 184 -2.92 6.68 -1.76
CA VAL A 184 -3.07 7.46 -3.01
C VAL A 184 -2.30 8.78 -2.98
N GLU A 185 -1.24 8.83 -2.14
CA GLU A 185 -0.23 9.87 -2.14
C GLU A 185 -0.81 11.30 -2.08
N GLY A 186 -1.66 11.55 -1.07
CA GLY A 186 -2.27 12.87 -0.80
C GLY A 186 -3.65 13.10 -1.43
N TYR A 187 -4.27 12.06 -1.98
CA TYR A 187 -5.65 12.10 -2.51
C TYR A 187 -6.65 11.37 -1.61
N GLU A 188 -6.29 11.01 -0.37
CA GLU A 188 -7.05 10.16 0.53
C GLU A 188 -8.47 10.69 0.76
N LEU A 189 -8.63 12.00 1.04
CA LEU A 189 -9.96 12.59 1.23
C LEU A 189 -10.84 12.43 -0.01
N LYS A 190 -10.31 12.68 -1.21
CA LYS A 190 -11.09 12.57 -2.44
C LYS A 190 -11.45 11.11 -2.72
N ALA A 191 -10.53 10.19 -2.50
CA ALA A 191 -10.78 8.77 -2.61
C ALA A 191 -11.88 8.31 -1.63
N LEU A 192 -11.78 8.68 -0.36
CA LEU A 192 -12.80 8.37 0.65
C LEU A 192 -14.17 8.94 0.30
N LYS A 193 -14.25 10.18 -0.22
CA LYS A 193 -15.51 10.75 -0.72
C LYS A 193 -16.06 9.97 -1.91
N GLY A 194 -15.21 9.52 -2.83
CA GLY A 194 -15.61 8.70 -3.97
C GLY A 194 -16.08 7.29 -3.58
N LEU A 195 -15.79 6.85 -2.35
CA LEU A 195 -16.23 5.59 -1.76
C LEU A 195 -17.41 5.75 -0.80
N SER A 196 -18.00 6.94 -0.67
CA SER A 196 -19.01 7.24 0.35
C SER A 196 -20.22 6.29 0.31
N CYS A 197 -20.66 5.87 -0.88
CA CYS A 197 -21.77 4.94 -1.02
C CYS A 197 -21.47 3.57 -0.36
N ILE A 198 -20.26 3.05 -0.52
CA ILE A 198 -19.81 1.80 0.10
C ILE A 198 -19.55 1.99 1.61
N ILE A 199 -18.91 3.09 1.99
CA ILE A 199 -18.63 3.40 3.42
C ILE A 199 -19.92 3.48 4.21
N LEU A 200 -20.98 4.12 3.68
CA LEU A 200 -22.27 4.25 4.35
C LEU A 200 -23.10 2.98 4.32
N ARG A 201 -22.96 2.16 3.30
CA ARG A 201 -23.69 0.90 3.17
C ARG A 201 -23.16 -0.19 4.11
N ASP A 202 -21.84 -0.36 4.13
CA ASP A 202 -21.19 -1.53 4.74
C ASP A 202 -20.42 -1.22 6.02
N PHE A 203 -20.09 0.04 6.26
CA PHE A 203 -19.20 0.46 7.36
C PHE A 203 -17.92 -0.39 7.47
N PRO A 204 -17.17 -0.56 6.37
CA PRO A 204 -15.99 -1.40 6.34
C PRO A 204 -14.91 -0.89 7.30
N MET A 205 -14.00 -1.77 7.71
CA MET A 205 -12.74 -1.28 8.24
C MET A 205 -11.97 -0.56 7.14
N ILE A 206 -11.36 0.58 7.46
CA ILE A 206 -10.59 1.38 6.50
C ILE A 206 -9.18 1.49 7.00
N VAL A 207 -8.20 1.15 6.16
CA VAL A 207 -6.78 1.38 6.41
C VAL A 207 -6.25 2.38 5.40
N PHE A 208 -5.55 3.40 5.87
CA PHE A 208 -5.05 4.45 4.98
C PHE A 208 -3.73 5.03 5.48
N GLU A 209 -2.90 5.49 4.54
CA GLU A 209 -1.72 6.29 4.83
C GLU A 209 -2.13 7.73 5.12
N GLN A 210 -1.37 8.42 5.98
CA GLN A 210 -1.56 9.84 6.22
C GLN A 210 -0.22 10.54 6.25
N LEU A 211 0.06 11.36 5.25
CA LEU A 211 1.30 12.10 5.14
C LEU A 211 1.34 13.30 6.10
N MET A 212 2.53 13.61 6.60
CA MET A 212 2.72 14.76 7.51
C MET A 212 2.22 16.09 6.92
N GLY A 213 2.36 16.29 5.61
CA GLY A 213 1.96 17.52 4.92
C GLY A 213 0.45 17.75 4.84
N GLU A 214 -0.37 16.74 5.13
CA GLU A 214 -1.82 16.83 5.11
C GLU A 214 -2.43 17.20 6.46
N PHE A 215 -1.60 17.24 7.51
CA PHE A 215 -2.06 17.64 8.84
C PHE A 215 -2.19 19.14 8.98
N THR A 216 -3.32 19.56 9.52
CA THR A 216 -3.60 20.93 9.96
C THR A 216 -4.09 20.86 11.40
N HIS A 217 -3.40 21.52 12.35
CA HIS A 217 -3.76 21.52 13.78
C HIS A 217 -3.97 20.11 14.38
N ASN A 218 -3.06 19.17 14.07
CA ASN A 218 -3.09 17.78 14.54
C ASN A 218 -4.30 16.95 14.08
N THR A 219 -4.94 17.36 13.01
CA THR A 219 -5.97 16.58 12.30
C THR A 219 -5.72 16.63 10.81
N SER A 220 -6.43 15.82 10.03
CA SER A 220 -6.42 15.92 8.57
C SER A 220 -7.84 15.83 8.03
N PRO A 221 -8.09 16.34 6.82
CA PRO A 221 -9.42 16.27 6.21
C PRO A 221 -9.95 14.83 6.07
N ALA A 222 -9.08 13.83 5.87
CA ALA A 222 -9.47 12.42 5.82
C ALA A 222 -9.92 11.89 7.19
N ILE A 223 -9.18 12.23 8.26
CA ILE A 223 -9.54 11.88 9.65
C ILE A 223 -10.86 12.53 10.05
N GLU A 224 -11.05 13.82 9.74
CA GLU A 224 -12.29 14.54 10.04
C GLU A 224 -13.49 13.94 9.29
N PHE A 225 -13.30 13.60 8.02
CA PHE A 225 -14.33 12.95 7.21
C PHE A 225 -14.77 11.63 7.83
N LEU A 226 -13.85 10.73 8.15
CA LEU A 226 -14.19 9.46 8.78
C LEU A 226 -14.75 9.62 10.20
N SER A 227 -14.23 10.58 10.98
CA SER A 227 -14.77 10.91 12.31
C SER A 227 -16.23 11.34 12.24
N SER A 228 -16.63 12.10 11.21
CA SER A 228 -18.02 12.54 11.02
C SER A 228 -18.99 11.37 10.79
N TYR A 229 -18.50 10.24 10.30
CA TYR A 229 -19.24 8.99 10.16
C TYR A 229 -19.14 8.08 11.41
N GLY A 230 -18.48 8.53 12.48
CA GLY A 230 -18.36 7.81 13.75
C GLY A 230 -17.28 6.74 13.76
N TYR A 231 -16.29 6.83 12.88
CA TYR A 231 -15.12 5.97 12.92
C TYR A 231 -14.20 6.35 14.09
N ARG A 232 -13.57 5.35 14.69
CA ARG A 232 -12.49 5.46 15.66
C ARG A 232 -11.22 4.96 15.05
N PHE A 233 -10.09 5.42 15.58
CA PHE A 233 -8.79 5.20 14.95
C PHE A 233 -7.87 4.41 15.86
N SER A 234 -7.06 3.57 15.22
CA SER A 234 -5.88 2.93 15.79
C SER A 234 -4.70 3.13 14.85
N VAL A 235 -3.50 3.08 15.37
CA VAL A 235 -2.27 3.20 14.58
C VAL A 235 -1.39 1.99 14.79
N ILE A 236 -0.69 1.60 13.75
CA ILE A 236 0.35 0.58 13.84
C ILE A 236 1.65 1.27 14.29
N LYS A 237 2.18 0.81 15.41
CA LYS A 237 3.45 1.27 15.96
C LYS A 237 4.49 0.17 15.86
N THR A 238 5.65 0.52 15.37
CA THR A 238 6.83 -0.35 15.34
C THR A 238 7.77 0.06 16.47
N PHE A 239 8.23 -0.88 17.24
CA PHE A 239 9.22 -0.68 18.30
C PHE A 239 10.44 -1.57 18.02
N PRO A 240 11.66 -1.08 18.21
CA PRO A 240 12.03 0.26 18.68
C PRO A 240 11.79 1.35 17.62
N ASP A 241 11.29 2.51 18.07
CA ASP A 241 11.17 3.71 17.24
C ASP A 241 12.23 4.74 17.63
N HIS A 242 12.98 5.26 16.65
CA HIS A 242 14.01 6.26 16.90
C HIS A 242 14.18 7.18 15.69
N ARG A 243 14.33 8.49 15.95
CA ARG A 243 14.48 9.52 14.89
C ARG A 243 15.72 9.31 14.01
N ASN A 244 16.81 8.80 14.57
CA ASN A 244 18.02 8.50 13.81
C ASN A 244 17.93 7.09 13.25
N LYS A 245 17.94 6.97 11.91
CA LYS A 245 17.80 5.71 11.19
C LYS A 245 18.85 4.65 11.60
N TYR A 246 20.10 5.07 11.80
CA TYR A 246 21.17 4.12 12.15
C TYR A 246 21.00 3.58 13.58
N ILE A 247 20.57 4.44 14.52
CA ILE A 247 20.27 4.00 15.88
C ILE A 247 19.05 3.08 15.88
N LYS A 248 18.01 3.41 15.11
CA LYS A 248 16.83 2.55 14.93
C LYS A 248 17.25 1.17 14.44
N THR A 249 18.00 1.08 13.34
CA THR A 249 18.48 -0.21 12.79
C THR A 249 19.34 -0.99 13.80
N LEU A 250 20.19 -0.33 14.56
CA LEU A 250 20.98 -0.99 15.61
C LEU A 250 20.10 -1.54 16.73
N LEU A 251 19.09 -0.78 17.17
CA LEU A 251 18.14 -1.23 18.19
C LEU A 251 17.27 -2.38 17.68
N GLU A 252 16.79 -2.33 16.44
CA GLU A 252 16.07 -3.40 15.78
C GLU A 252 16.89 -4.70 15.74
N TYR A 253 18.19 -4.58 15.43
CA TYR A 253 19.12 -5.73 15.44
C TYR A 253 19.32 -6.32 16.85
N LEU A 254 19.41 -5.48 17.87
CA LEU A 254 19.70 -5.92 19.25
C LEU A 254 18.47 -6.43 19.99
N LEU A 255 17.32 -5.80 19.77
CA LEU A 255 16.08 -6.02 20.54
C LEU A 255 15.00 -6.79 19.75
N GLY A 256 15.21 -6.96 18.45
CA GLY A 256 14.15 -7.40 17.54
C GLY A 256 13.16 -6.28 17.22
N VAL A 257 12.22 -6.57 16.34
CA VAL A 257 11.13 -5.66 15.96
C VAL A 257 9.83 -6.20 16.55
N THR A 258 9.12 -5.33 17.26
CA THR A 258 7.75 -5.61 17.71
C THR A 258 6.79 -4.59 17.10
N VAL A 259 5.63 -5.05 16.69
CA VAL A 259 4.59 -4.23 16.11
C VAL A 259 3.33 -4.33 16.96
N SER A 260 2.68 -3.22 17.23
CA SER A 260 1.43 -3.18 18.00
C SER A 260 0.39 -2.30 17.31
N VAL A 261 -0.88 -2.64 17.49
CA VAL A 261 -2.00 -1.78 17.09
C VAL A 261 -2.53 -1.10 18.33
N GLU A 262 -2.44 0.23 18.36
CA GLU A 262 -2.85 1.03 19.52
C GLU A 262 -3.94 2.04 19.16
N PRO A 263 -5.00 2.17 19.97
CA PRO A 263 -6.00 3.19 19.78
C PRO A 263 -5.38 4.60 19.88
N ILE A 264 -5.84 5.50 19.02
CA ILE A 264 -5.40 6.88 19.01
C ILE A 264 -6.60 7.83 19.01
N THR A 265 -6.56 8.82 19.90
CA THR A 265 -7.58 9.87 19.98
C THR A 265 -7.04 11.26 19.63
N HIS A 266 -5.72 11.43 19.75
CA HIS A 266 -5.02 12.68 19.46
C HIS A 266 -3.85 12.41 18.52
N PHE A 267 -4.01 12.83 17.29
CA PHE A 267 -2.96 12.74 16.29
C PHE A 267 -1.88 13.80 16.52
N GLN A 268 -0.70 13.53 16.06
CA GLN A 268 0.42 14.47 15.97
C GLN A 268 0.72 14.74 14.50
N THR A 269 1.24 15.91 14.18
CA THR A 269 1.69 16.24 12.83
C THR A 269 2.93 15.43 12.47
N ARG A 270 2.71 14.24 11.91
CA ARG A 270 3.75 13.32 11.40
C ARG A 270 3.13 12.39 10.36
N THR A 271 3.97 11.70 9.59
CA THR A 271 3.48 10.62 8.71
C THR A 271 3.08 9.41 9.54
N TYR A 272 1.92 8.85 9.21
CA TYR A 272 1.42 7.58 9.72
C TYR A 272 1.31 6.63 8.51
N PRO A 273 2.19 5.62 8.42
CA PRO A 273 2.18 4.69 7.28
C PRO A 273 0.88 3.90 7.17
N MET A 274 0.24 3.62 8.32
CA MET A 274 -1.03 2.91 8.34
C MET A 274 -1.85 3.33 9.56
N ILE A 275 -2.99 3.95 9.28
CA ILE A 275 -4.06 4.25 10.24
C ILE A 275 -5.19 3.25 9.99
N ILE A 276 -5.70 2.64 11.04
CA ILE A 276 -6.86 1.77 11.00
C ILE A 276 -8.05 2.57 11.52
N ALA A 277 -9.08 2.72 10.69
CA ALA A 277 -10.36 3.32 11.07
C ALA A 277 -11.42 2.23 11.11
N GLU A 278 -12.15 2.14 12.23
CA GLU A 278 -13.24 1.20 12.40
C GLU A 278 -14.46 1.89 13.04
N LYS A 279 -15.64 1.51 12.59
CA LYS A 279 -16.89 1.94 13.23
C LYS A 279 -17.23 0.98 14.37
N LYS A 280 -17.36 1.51 15.58
CA LYS A 280 -17.85 0.71 16.68
C LYS A 280 -19.36 0.55 16.52
N ILE A 281 -19.77 -0.66 16.23
CA ILE A 281 -21.17 -1.10 16.23
C ILE A 281 -21.66 -1.21 17.68
#